data_5d5b7834b850708fc325b7de9be3059f
#
_entry.id   5d5b7834b850708fc325b7de9be3059f
#
_cell.length_a   1.000
_cell.length_b   1.000
_cell.length_c   1.000
_cell.angle_alpha   90.00
_cell.angle_beta   90.00
_cell.angle_gamma   90.00
#
_symmetry.space_group_name_H-M   'P 1'
#
loop_
_entity.id
_entity.type
_entity.pdbx_description
1 polymer ?
#
loop_
_entity_poly.entity_id
_entity_poly.type
_entity_poly.pdbx_seq_one_letter_code
_entity_poly.pdbx_strand_id
1 'polypeptide(L)'
;TLASLSLALAHAPQALAQTPCSSDGTPKPVALFERFISADCEACWRDAATPAPRARAVALDWVVPGSRGEDAPLSAVALREGLDRLATLGRPMPAAAESVDSPLLAAARTLRVAHGLPLNGYVGTSISLSPAGRGPWRAWLLLVEALPAGTEGSPVARHLVRAAFNPPWDLPRAPTAAPG
;
A
#
# COMPACT_ATOMS: atom_id res chain seq x y z
N THR A 1 -59.92 -17.03 -35.21
CA THR A 1 -59.35 -16.78 -33.90
C THR A 1 -57.85 -17.00 -33.96
N LEU A 2 -57.10 -15.85 -34.08
CA LEU A 2 -55.63 -15.84 -34.05
C LEU A 2 -55.19 -15.66 -32.61
N ALA A 3 -54.48 -16.63 -32.06
CA ALA A 3 -53.87 -16.57 -30.74
C ALA A 3 -52.51 -15.91 -30.85
N SER A 4 -52.36 -14.71 -30.24
CA SER A 4 -51.08 -13.99 -30.18
C SER A 4 -50.23 -14.57 -29.05
N LEU A 5 -49.09 -15.15 -29.38
CA LEU A 5 -48.09 -15.66 -28.45
C LEU A 5 -47.15 -14.50 -28.02
N SER A 6 -47.34 -13.95 -26.83
CA SER A 6 -46.47 -12.92 -26.28
C SER A 6 -45.20 -13.57 -25.72
N LEU A 7 -44.06 -13.30 -26.37
CA LEU A 7 -42.72 -13.73 -25.93
C LEU A 7 -42.25 -12.77 -24.85
N ALA A 8 -42.26 -13.15 -23.59
CA ALA A 8 -41.70 -12.41 -22.47
C ALA A 8 -40.14 -12.56 -22.51
N LEU A 9 -39.41 -11.52 -22.91
CA LEU A 9 -37.97 -11.48 -22.75
C LEU A 9 -37.63 -11.37 -21.26
N ALA A 10 -37.13 -12.44 -20.69
CA ALA A 10 -36.58 -12.45 -19.36
C ALA A 10 -35.26 -11.65 -19.39
N HIS A 11 -35.24 -10.48 -18.75
CA HIS A 11 -34.03 -9.72 -18.51
C HIS A 11 -33.23 -10.46 -17.44
N ALA A 12 -32.14 -11.14 -17.85
CA ALA A 12 -31.17 -11.67 -16.92
C ALA A 12 -30.50 -10.44 -16.20
N PRO A 13 -30.37 -10.46 -14.87
CA PRO A 13 -29.61 -9.42 -14.19
C PRO A 13 -28.18 -9.45 -14.73
N GLN A 14 -27.73 -8.35 -15.31
CA GLN A 14 -26.34 -8.18 -15.69
C GLN A 14 -25.54 -8.19 -14.38
N ALA A 15 -24.78 -9.26 -14.15
CA ALA A 15 -23.76 -9.27 -13.12
C ALA A 15 -22.84 -8.08 -13.41
N LEU A 16 -22.88 -7.05 -12.54
CA LEU A 16 -21.92 -5.96 -12.58
C LEU A 16 -20.56 -6.61 -12.40
N ALA A 17 -19.81 -6.72 -13.48
CA ALA A 17 -18.43 -7.11 -13.44
C ALA A 17 -17.74 -6.09 -12.52
N GLN A 18 -17.36 -6.52 -11.32
CA GLN A 18 -16.70 -5.66 -10.36
C GLN A 18 -15.39 -5.22 -11.00
N THR A 19 -15.29 -3.95 -11.30
CA THR A 19 -14.14 -3.37 -11.99
C THR A 19 -12.93 -3.47 -11.06
N PRO A 20 -11.79 -4.01 -11.49
CA PRO A 20 -10.58 -3.99 -10.69
C PRO A 20 -10.22 -2.54 -10.35
N CYS A 21 -9.87 -2.27 -9.09
CA CYS A 21 -9.41 -0.95 -8.70
C CYS A 21 -8.02 -0.69 -9.28
N SER A 22 -7.80 0.51 -9.78
CA SER A 22 -6.48 0.93 -10.28
C SER A 22 -6.15 2.36 -9.85
N SER A 23 -4.88 2.70 -9.92
CA SER A 23 -4.40 4.06 -9.69
C SER A 23 -4.68 5.00 -10.87
N ASP A 24 -5.34 4.54 -11.92
CA ASP A 24 -5.67 5.35 -13.09
C ASP A 24 -6.60 6.51 -12.68
N GLY A 25 -6.27 7.74 -13.09
CA GLY A 25 -7.03 8.94 -12.74
C GLY A 25 -6.83 9.43 -11.30
N THR A 26 -6.07 8.71 -10.45
CA THR A 26 -5.76 9.17 -9.10
C THR A 26 -4.79 10.36 -9.15
N PRO A 27 -5.05 11.45 -8.41
CA PRO A 27 -4.12 12.57 -8.34
C PRO A 27 -2.74 12.12 -7.83
N LYS A 28 -1.68 12.56 -8.52
CA LYS A 28 -0.32 12.21 -8.10
C LYS A 28 -0.01 12.85 -6.74
N PRO A 29 0.53 12.08 -5.79
CA PRO A 29 0.99 12.63 -4.52
C PRO A 29 2.22 13.52 -4.76
N VAL A 30 2.44 14.46 -3.83
CA VAL A 30 3.58 15.39 -3.88
C VAL A 30 4.70 15.00 -2.93
N ALA A 31 4.40 14.11 -1.98
CA ALA A 31 5.35 13.61 -1.00
C ALA A 31 4.96 12.23 -0.50
N LEU A 32 5.94 11.54 0.07
CA LEU A 32 5.76 10.35 0.88
C LEU A 32 6.13 10.72 2.32
N PHE A 33 5.19 10.60 3.23
CA PHE A 33 5.38 10.82 4.64
C PHE A 33 5.34 9.47 5.35
N GLU A 34 6.43 9.10 6.00
CA GLU A 34 6.58 7.82 6.70
C GLU A 34 6.84 8.07 8.19
N ARG A 35 6.06 7.44 9.06
CA ARG A 35 6.32 7.37 10.50
C ARG A 35 6.74 5.96 10.85
N PHE A 36 7.87 5.85 11.53
CA PHE A 36 8.39 4.59 12.04
C PHE A 36 8.29 4.63 13.56
N ILE A 37 7.55 3.68 14.12
CA ILE A 37 7.23 3.60 15.55
C ILE A 37 7.81 2.29 16.06
N SER A 38 8.68 2.36 17.08
CA SER A 38 9.15 1.15 17.74
C SER A 38 7.98 0.40 18.38
N ALA A 39 7.94 -0.92 18.23
CA ALA A 39 6.93 -1.76 18.88
C ALA A 39 6.96 -1.63 20.40
N ASP A 40 8.08 -1.20 20.98
CA ASP A 40 8.25 -0.96 22.41
C ASP A 40 7.55 0.32 22.90
N CYS A 41 7.20 1.25 21.99
CA CYS A 41 6.70 2.59 22.32
C CYS A 41 5.18 2.73 22.10
N GLU A 42 4.39 2.15 22.98
CA GLU A 42 2.93 2.34 22.97
C GLU A 42 2.54 3.82 23.13
N ALA A 43 3.29 4.58 23.93
CA ALA A 43 3.08 6.00 24.10
C ALA A 43 3.22 6.78 22.78
N CYS A 44 4.15 6.37 21.90
CA CYS A 44 4.31 6.97 20.58
C CYS A 44 3.09 6.72 19.66
N TRP A 45 2.44 5.57 19.80
CA TRP A 45 1.21 5.27 19.08
C TRP A 45 0.07 6.16 19.55
N ARG A 46 0.01 6.44 20.86
CA ARG A 46 -1.02 7.26 21.52
C ARG A 46 -0.71 8.76 21.50
N ASP A 47 0.40 9.18 20.90
CA ASP A 47 0.78 10.59 20.89
C ASP A 47 -0.08 11.39 19.90
N ALA A 48 -0.87 12.33 20.44
CA ALA A 48 -1.67 13.27 19.67
C ALA A 48 -0.83 14.36 18.99
N ALA A 49 0.39 14.62 19.49
CA ALA A 49 1.30 15.62 18.95
C ALA A 49 2.23 15.06 17.86
N THR A 50 2.03 13.78 17.46
CA THR A 50 2.82 13.17 16.38
C THR A 50 2.72 14.02 15.09
N PRO A 51 3.84 14.20 14.36
CA PRO A 51 3.82 14.98 13.13
C PRO A 51 2.75 14.52 12.14
N ALA A 52 2.04 15.47 11.56
CA ALA A 52 1.02 15.19 10.55
C ALA A 52 1.61 15.22 9.12
N PRO A 53 1.09 14.40 8.19
CA PRO A 53 1.47 14.50 6.78
C PRO A 53 1.01 15.83 6.19
N ARG A 54 1.80 16.39 5.28
CA ARG A 54 1.35 17.55 4.50
C ARG A 54 0.22 17.18 3.54
N ALA A 55 -0.51 18.18 3.08
CA ALA A 55 -1.57 17.98 2.08
C ALA A 55 -1.04 17.24 0.84
N ARG A 56 -1.81 16.29 0.32
CA ARG A 56 -1.48 15.46 -0.84
C ARG A 56 -0.23 14.58 -0.67
N ALA A 57 0.26 14.36 0.55
CA ALA A 57 1.24 13.32 0.81
C ALA A 57 0.54 11.96 0.92
N VAL A 58 1.22 10.92 0.47
CA VAL A 58 0.91 9.55 0.90
C VAL A 58 1.51 9.38 2.29
N ALA A 59 0.68 9.01 3.25
CA ALA A 59 1.12 8.74 4.62
C ALA A 59 1.22 7.24 4.84
N LEU A 60 2.27 6.80 5.54
CA LEU A 60 2.49 5.41 5.92
C LEU A 60 2.96 5.37 7.38
N ASP A 61 2.31 4.54 8.18
CA ASP A 61 2.70 4.27 9.57
C ASP A 61 3.29 2.86 9.64
N TRP A 62 4.57 2.78 9.97
CA TRP A 62 5.29 1.54 10.17
C TRP A 62 5.46 1.29 11.67
N VAL A 63 5.01 0.15 12.17
CA VAL A 63 5.45 -0.35 13.45
C VAL A 63 6.62 -1.30 13.19
N VAL A 64 7.77 -0.99 13.76
CA VAL A 64 8.99 -1.79 13.56
C VAL A 64 9.31 -2.57 14.83
N PRO A 65 9.88 -3.80 14.72
CA PRO A 65 10.29 -4.58 15.87
C PRO A 65 11.18 -3.77 16.82
N GLY A 66 10.91 -3.86 18.11
CA GLY A 66 11.69 -3.25 19.17
C GLY A 66 12.60 -4.27 19.87
N SER A 67 13.23 -3.84 20.96
CA SER A 67 14.13 -4.65 21.77
C SER A 67 13.42 -5.74 22.60
N ARG A 68 12.13 -5.53 22.90
CA ARG A 68 11.30 -6.43 23.70
C ARG A 68 10.73 -7.62 22.89
N GLY A 69 10.93 -7.63 21.58
CA GLY A 69 10.45 -8.71 20.71
C GLY A 69 8.95 -8.91 20.82
N GLU A 70 8.50 -10.15 21.07
CA GLU A 70 7.08 -10.49 21.17
C GLU A 70 6.39 -9.90 22.39
N ASP A 71 7.14 -9.52 23.44
CA ASP A 71 6.60 -8.86 24.64
C ASP A 71 6.37 -7.35 24.46
N ALA A 72 6.68 -6.81 23.29
CA ALA A 72 6.43 -5.41 22.99
C ALA A 72 4.93 -5.14 22.82
N PRO A 73 4.40 -4.01 23.32
CA PRO A 73 2.96 -3.73 23.31
C PRO A 73 2.37 -3.62 21.90
N LEU A 74 3.19 -3.32 20.89
CA LEU A 74 2.75 -3.24 19.50
C LEU A 74 3.33 -4.38 18.64
N SER A 75 3.82 -5.48 19.26
CA SER A 75 4.45 -6.60 18.56
C SER A 75 3.56 -7.25 17.51
N ALA A 76 2.25 -7.36 17.78
CA ALA A 76 1.29 -7.98 16.88
C ALA A 76 1.15 -7.30 15.49
N VAL A 77 1.59 -6.04 15.39
CA VAL A 77 1.54 -5.26 14.13
C VAL A 77 2.93 -4.83 13.66
N ALA A 78 3.98 -5.31 14.30
CA ALA A 78 5.36 -4.99 13.97
C ALA A 78 5.81 -5.74 12.70
N LEU A 79 6.38 -5.01 11.74
CA LEU A 79 6.87 -5.54 10.48
C LEU A 79 8.40 -5.38 10.35
N ARG A 80 9.09 -6.49 10.09
CA ARG A 80 10.54 -6.47 9.83
C ARG A 80 10.90 -5.68 8.59
N GLU A 81 10.04 -5.68 7.60
CA GLU A 81 10.18 -4.94 6.35
C GLU A 81 10.28 -3.42 6.59
N GLY A 82 9.74 -2.94 7.71
CA GLY A 82 9.94 -1.56 8.15
C GLY A 82 11.40 -1.24 8.47
N LEU A 83 12.18 -2.22 9.00
CA LEU A 83 13.61 -2.07 9.22
C LEU A 83 14.37 -2.02 7.89
N ASP A 84 13.99 -2.84 6.91
CA ASP A 84 14.57 -2.83 5.57
C ASP A 84 14.27 -1.49 4.87
N ARG A 85 13.08 -0.94 5.13
CA ARG A 85 12.72 0.38 4.62
C ARG A 85 13.58 1.48 5.26
N LEU A 86 13.78 1.48 6.57
CA LEU A 86 14.68 2.39 7.27
C LEU A 86 16.11 2.31 6.73
N ALA A 87 16.62 1.09 6.54
CA ALA A 87 17.94 0.88 5.95
C ALA A 87 18.04 1.49 4.53
N THR A 88 16.99 1.35 3.71
CA THR A 88 16.91 1.97 2.38
C THR A 88 16.95 3.50 2.46
N LEU A 89 16.39 4.08 3.53
CA LEU A 89 16.41 5.52 3.79
C LEU A 89 17.70 6.00 4.47
N GLY A 90 18.63 5.10 4.78
CA GLY A 90 19.86 5.41 5.52
C GLY A 90 19.58 5.84 6.97
N ARG A 91 18.49 5.34 7.57
CA ARG A 91 18.05 5.69 8.91
C ARG A 91 18.28 4.52 9.87
N PRO A 92 18.71 4.80 11.11
CA PRO A 92 18.78 3.77 12.16
C PRO A 92 17.38 3.38 12.64
N MET A 93 17.29 2.26 13.36
CA MET A 93 16.09 1.89 14.08
C MET A 93 15.76 2.96 15.12
N PRO A 94 14.51 3.47 15.17
CA PRO A 94 14.13 4.49 16.13
C PRO A 94 14.04 3.89 17.54
N ALA A 95 14.55 4.62 18.53
CA ALA A 95 14.38 4.24 19.93
C ALA A 95 12.92 4.38 20.41
N ALA A 96 12.17 5.30 19.81
CA ALA A 96 10.75 5.56 20.11
C ALA A 96 9.96 5.72 18.81
N ALA A 97 10.04 6.88 18.18
CA ALA A 97 9.43 7.13 16.87
C ALA A 97 10.28 8.12 16.06
N GLU A 98 10.21 7.98 14.74
CA GLU A 98 10.83 8.90 13.77
C GLU A 98 9.86 9.15 12.62
N SER A 99 9.85 10.37 12.08
CA SER A 99 9.09 10.72 10.89
C SER A 99 10.01 11.21 9.79
N VAL A 100 9.76 10.73 8.59
CA VAL A 100 10.51 11.10 7.38
C VAL A 100 9.54 11.64 6.34
N ASP A 101 9.80 12.84 5.85
CA ASP A 101 9.04 13.47 4.78
C ASP A 101 9.91 13.55 3.53
N SER A 102 9.58 12.76 2.52
CA SER A 102 10.31 12.66 1.27
C SER A 102 9.52 13.34 0.16
N PRO A 103 9.95 14.48 -0.39
CA PRO A 103 9.30 15.08 -1.54
C PRO A 103 9.43 14.16 -2.74
N LEU A 104 8.33 13.97 -3.46
CA LEU A 104 8.33 13.22 -4.70
C LEU A 104 8.72 14.15 -5.84
N LEU A 105 9.83 13.84 -6.47
CA LEU A 105 10.27 14.56 -7.67
C LEU A 105 9.30 14.27 -8.83
N ALA A 106 9.04 15.28 -9.65
CA ALA A 106 8.30 15.09 -10.89
C ALA A 106 9.04 14.06 -11.75
N ALA A 107 8.47 12.87 -11.86
CA ALA A 107 9.10 11.80 -12.61
C ALA A 107 8.58 11.79 -14.05
N ALA A 108 9.50 11.56 -14.99
CA ALA A 108 9.17 11.31 -16.40
C ALA A 108 8.47 9.94 -16.62
N ARG A 109 8.14 9.25 -15.53
CA ARG A 109 7.55 7.90 -15.54
C ARG A 109 6.27 7.85 -14.75
N THR A 110 5.37 6.97 -15.17
CA THR A 110 4.12 6.69 -14.47
C THR A 110 4.20 5.31 -13.86
N LEU A 111 4.03 5.25 -12.54
CA LEU A 111 3.80 4.02 -11.81
C LEU A 111 2.29 3.77 -11.79
N ARG A 112 1.88 2.59 -12.25
CA ARG A 112 0.49 2.14 -12.19
C ARG A 112 0.39 0.94 -11.27
N VAL A 113 -0.57 0.98 -10.37
CA VAL A 113 -0.92 -0.13 -9.49
C VAL A 113 -2.38 -0.48 -9.76
N ALA A 114 -2.68 -1.77 -9.80
CA ALA A 114 -4.05 -2.25 -9.89
C ALA A 114 -4.20 -3.50 -9.04
N HIS A 115 -5.40 -3.72 -8.51
CA HIS A 115 -5.73 -4.95 -7.79
C HIS A 115 -7.09 -5.47 -8.23
N GLY A 116 -7.22 -6.80 -8.21
CA GLY A 116 -8.48 -7.49 -8.38
C GLY A 116 -9.28 -7.56 -7.09
N LEU A 117 -10.37 -8.29 -7.15
CA LEU A 117 -11.17 -8.60 -5.98
C LEU A 117 -10.45 -9.61 -5.09
N PRO A 118 -10.65 -9.53 -3.76
CA PRO A 118 -10.24 -10.59 -2.87
C PRO A 118 -10.94 -11.90 -3.22
N LEU A 119 -10.17 -12.96 -3.36
CA LEU A 119 -10.67 -14.31 -3.57
C LEU A 119 -9.94 -15.28 -2.66
N ASN A 120 -10.66 -16.01 -1.81
CA ASN A 120 -10.08 -17.00 -0.88
C ASN A 120 -8.92 -16.46 -0.03
N GLY A 121 -9.02 -15.21 0.45
CA GLY A 121 -7.98 -14.58 1.25
C GLY A 121 -6.79 -14.00 0.45
N TYR A 122 -6.86 -14.04 -0.88
CA TYR A 122 -5.84 -13.48 -1.76
C TYR A 122 -6.36 -12.28 -2.54
N VAL A 123 -5.49 -11.30 -2.78
CA VAL A 123 -5.74 -10.16 -3.66
C VAL A 123 -4.68 -10.17 -4.75
N GLY A 124 -5.10 -10.43 -5.99
CA GLY A 124 -4.20 -10.30 -7.15
C GLY A 124 -3.87 -8.84 -7.38
N THR A 125 -2.58 -8.51 -7.44
CA THR A 125 -2.10 -7.15 -7.68
C THR A 125 -1.19 -7.11 -8.89
N SER A 126 -1.19 -5.99 -9.59
CA SER A 126 -0.26 -5.70 -10.66
C SER A 126 0.37 -4.33 -10.48
N ILE A 127 1.63 -4.23 -10.86
CA ILE A 127 2.42 -3.01 -10.78
C ILE A 127 3.18 -2.83 -12.09
N SER A 128 3.10 -1.66 -12.68
CA SER A 128 3.80 -1.36 -13.93
C SER A 128 4.39 0.04 -13.93
N LEU A 129 5.55 0.17 -14.57
CA LEU A 129 6.27 1.44 -14.74
C LEU A 129 6.37 1.75 -16.23
N SER A 130 5.88 2.93 -16.65
CA SER A 130 5.90 3.37 -18.03
C SER A 130 6.51 4.77 -18.19
N PRO A 131 7.47 4.97 -19.11
CA PRO A 131 8.22 3.93 -19.82
C PRO A 131 9.09 3.10 -18.86
N ALA A 132 9.23 1.81 -19.13
CA ALA A 132 9.94 0.89 -18.21
C ALA A 132 11.39 1.31 -17.94
N GLY A 133 12.13 1.73 -18.96
CA GLY A 133 13.53 2.14 -18.82
C GLY A 133 14.45 1.04 -18.28
N ARG A 134 15.72 1.40 -18.07
CA ARG A 134 16.69 0.49 -17.46
C ARG A 134 16.77 0.76 -15.96
N GLY A 135 16.75 -0.33 -15.14
CA GLY A 135 16.95 -0.28 -13.70
C GLY A 135 18.40 0.02 -13.29
N PRO A 136 18.74 -0.16 -12.02
CA PRO A 136 17.96 -0.91 -11.04
C PRO A 136 16.78 -0.14 -10.45
N TRP A 137 15.66 -0.83 -10.27
CA TRP A 137 14.48 -0.30 -9.59
C TRP A 137 14.23 -1.08 -8.30
N ARG A 138 13.84 -0.38 -7.26
CA ARG A 138 13.28 -1.00 -6.05
C ARG A 138 11.81 -0.66 -5.97
N ALA A 139 10.97 -1.66 -5.85
CA ALA A 139 9.54 -1.50 -5.69
C ALA A 139 9.09 -2.03 -4.34
N TRP A 140 8.14 -1.34 -3.74
CA TRP A 140 7.46 -1.77 -2.54
C TRP A 140 5.97 -1.86 -2.83
N LEU A 141 5.41 -3.03 -2.64
CA LEU A 141 3.97 -3.23 -2.64
C LEU A 141 3.50 -3.35 -1.20
N LEU A 142 2.63 -2.44 -0.79
CA LEU A 142 2.19 -2.34 0.60
C LEU A 142 0.69 -2.59 0.69
N LEU A 143 0.29 -3.35 1.71
CA LEU A 143 -1.09 -3.37 2.18
C LEU A 143 -1.19 -2.36 3.32
N VAL A 144 -2.02 -1.34 3.14
CA VAL A 144 -2.17 -0.25 4.10
C VAL A 144 -3.61 -0.20 4.58
N GLU A 145 -3.78 -0.17 5.89
CA GLU A 145 -5.08 0.02 6.53
C GLU A 145 -5.23 1.47 6.99
N ALA A 146 -6.33 2.10 6.58
CA ALA A 146 -6.69 3.43 7.06
C ALA A 146 -7.44 3.31 8.39
N LEU A 147 -6.81 3.76 9.47
CA LEU A 147 -7.39 3.79 10.81
C LEU A 147 -7.86 5.22 11.11
N PRO A 148 -9.16 5.44 11.34
CA PRO A 148 -9.68 6.74 11.76
C PRO A 148 -9.09 7.18 13.10
N ALA A 149 -9.02 8.49 13.33
CA ALA A 149 -8.65 9.03 14.64
C ALA A 149 -9.59 8.49 15.74
N GLY A 150 -9.03 8.16 16.90
CA GLY A 150 -9.77 7.59 18.02
C GLY A 150 -9.99 6.08 17.95
N THR A 151 -9.44 5.40 16.94
CA THR A 151 -9.51 3.94 16.82
C THR A 151 -8.17 3.29 17.17
N GLU A 152 -8.20 2.03 17.58
CA GLU A 152 -7.00 1.24 17.93
C GLU A 152 -6.04 1.95 18.92
N GLY A 153 -6.58 2.79 19.81
CA GLY A 153 -5.82 3.56 20.80
C GLY A 153 -5.02 4.73 20.22
N SER A 154 -5.12 5.04 18.93
CA SER A 154 -4.48 6.22 18.34
C SER A 154 -5.43 7.42 18.32
N PRO A 155 -5.05 8.58 18.89
CA PRO A 155 -5.86 9.80 18.85
C PRO A 155 -5.85 10.48 17.48
N VAL A 156 -4.93 10.10 16.59
CA VAL A 156 -4.81 10.64 15.22
C VAL A 156 -5.08 9.55 14.19
N ALA A 157 -5.48 9.96 13.00
CA ALA A 157 -5.63 9.03 11.89
C ALA A 157 -4.28 8.41 11.52
N ARG A 158 -4.29 7.10 11.23
CA ARG A 158 -3.12 6.32 10.84
C ARG A 158 -3.34 5.64 9.50
N HIS A 159 -2.24 5.41 8.78
CA HIS A 159 -2.19 4.59 7.59
C HIS A 159 -1.22 3.43 7.87
N LEU A 160 -1.71 2.46 8.62
CA LEU A 160 -0.89 1.37 9.16
C LEU A 160 -0.52 0.39 8.05
N VAL A 161 0.77 0.18 7.86
CA VAL A 161 1.28 -0.85 6.95
C VAL A 161 1.06 -2.21 7.60
N ARG A 162 0.24 -3.05 6.99
CA ARG A 162 -0.10 -4.40 7.47
C ARG A 162 0.72 -5.48 6.81
N ALA A 163 1.19 -5.23 5.61
CA ALA A 163 2.11 -6.12 4.91
C ALA A 163 2.94 -5.33 3.91
N ALA A 164 4.16 -5.77 3.69
CA ALA A 164 5.05 -5.19 2.69
C ALA A 164 5.70 -6.31 1.88
N PHE A 165 5.80 -6.10 0.59
CA PHE A 165 6.47 -6.98 -0.33
C PHE A 165 7.41 -6.16 -1.23
N ASN A 166 8.66 -6.57 -1.31
CA ASN A 166 9.68 -5.95 -2.15
C ASN A 166 10.04 -6.92 -3.27
N PRO A 167 9.27 -6.93 -4.39
CA PRO A 167 9.52 -7.84 -5.49
C PRO A 167 10.83 -7.47 -6.19
N PRO A 168 11.60 -8.47 -6.65
CA PRO A 168 12.71 -8.22 -7.55
C PRO A 168 12.16 -7.64 -8.85
N TRP A 169 12.55 -6.41 -9.19
CA TRP A 169 12.04 -5.73 -10.40
C TRP A 169 12.96 -5.88 -11.61
N ASP A 170 14.18 -6.34 -11.41
CA ASP A 170 15.20 -6.47 -12.45
C ASP A 170 15.21 -7.86 -13.12
N LEU A 171 14.12 -8.63 -12.99
CA LEU A 171 14.02 -9.90 -13.71
C LEU A 171 14.06 -9.66 -15.22
N PRO A 172 14.94 -10.38 -15.96
CA PRO A 172 14.94 -10.32 -17.39
C PRO A 172 13.54 -10.66 -17.91
N ARG A 173 13.00 -9.81 -18.77
CA ARG A 173 11.73 -10.08 -19.42
C ARG A 173 11.85 -11.43 -20.14
N ALA A 174 10.98 -12.37 -19.80
CA ALA A 174 10.90 -13.62 -20.54
C ALA A 174 10.83 -13.31 -22.04
N PRO A 175 11.58 -14.02 -22.89
CA PRO A 175 11.51 -13.78 -24.31
C PRO A 175 10.06 -13.96 -24.77
N THR A 176 9.51 -12.93 -25.37
CA THR A 176 8.19 -12.99 -26.00
C THR A 176 8.29 -14.08 -27.05
N ALA A 177 7.52 -15.16 -26.89
CA ALA A 177 7.44 -16.18 -27.94
C ALA A 177 7.03 -15.45 -29.22
N ALA A 178 7.83 -15.60 -30.26
CA ALA A 178 7.48 -15.08 -31.57
C ALA A 178 6.16 -15.74 -32.01
N PRO A 179 5.21 -14.97 -32.55
CA PRO A 179 4.02 -15.58 -33.14
C PRO A 179 4.46 -16.50 -34.28
N GLY A 180 4.19 -17.80 -34.11
CA GLY A 180 4.33 -18.81 -35.17
C GLY A 180 3.26 -18.65 -36.24
#